data_db1e5a3aec5681a9f12e3a17cafe2ba9
#
_entry.id   db1e5a3aec5681a9f12e3a17cafe2ba9
#
_cell.length_a   1.000
_cell.length_b   1.000
_cell.length_c   1.000
_cell.angle_alpha   90.00
_cell.angle_beta   90.00
_cell.angle_gamma   90.00
#
_symmetry.space_group_name_H-M   'P 1'
#
loop_
_entity.id
_entity.type
_entity.pdbx_description
1 polymer ?
#
loop_
_entity_poly.entity_id
_entity_poly.type
_entity_poly.pdbx_seq_one_letter_code
_entity_poly.pdbx_strand_id
1 'polypeptide(L)'
;MTDAVPTRDRFTMDVLREAFFAVTDEMFVSLQRTSQSPVIYEVLDFAVGLTDAGGELVSQGNGIAGFLGPLGEAVRDTLVRIPDLAPGDVVATNDPFAGGGGHLSDVAMVRPIFVNDELVAFACAKGHWSEVGGKDPGSWTADSVEIFQEGLQLPFVRVGRGGELDRDLVAIIGANSRLPDMTIGDLTAFAACLEVAERRLLEVCRRYGVDDVTAAMRAAHERSEALSRAAVGRLPRGVFEAEDFIDEDGLGNGPFPIRVRVEIDGERVVADFTGTHPQVPGPVNCTRSGLVSGIRTVFKAITDPNEPGSDAWFRPFEVVCPPGTIFTAQRPAPVALYFEATEAATDLVWKALAPVMPELLTAGSFVSVCATAIACTHPDTGEPTLLVEPQAGGWGASVLKDGEHGLVSVGDGETYVIPAEVCEQRYGIRVERFGFDVVEAGAGRRRGGRGLVREYRMLTDGILTVGFGRHRYPPWGVDGGHDGSRNYVEVVRADGTRERFGKVARYPLREGDLVRLVTGTGGGAGDPRERERELVREDLENGIVTEREAREVYGSR
;
A
#
# COMPACT_ATOMS: atom_id res chain seq x y z
N MET A 1 -44.09 -4.61 27.95
CA MET A 1 -43.54 -5.96 27.70
C MET A 1 -42.48 -5.70 26.65
N THR A 2 -41.22 -5.66 27.05
CA THR A 2 -40.10 -5.58 26.11
C THR A 2 -39.90 -6.97 25.56
N ASP A 3 -40.26 -7.18 24.30
CA ASP A 3 -39.95 -8.40 23.57
C ASP A 3 -38.42 -8.59 23.60
N ALA A 4 -37.97 -9.59 24.37
CA ALA A 4 -36.59 -10.02 24.36
C ALA A 4 -36.32 -10.55 22.93
N VAL A 5 -35.44 -9.84 22.21
CA VAL A 5 -34.88 -10.34 20.95
C VAL A 5 -34.31 -11.73 21.24
N PRO A 6 -34.73 -12.79 20.54
CA PRO A 6 -34.22 -14.13 20.79
C PRO A 6 -32.71 -14.09 20.68
N THR A 7 -32.02 -14.58 21.71
CA THR A 7 -30.54 -14.74 21.69
C THR A 7 -30.22 -15.66 20.53
N ARG A 8 -29.77 -15.05 19.41
CA ARG A 8 -29.33 -15.79 18.24
C ARG A 8 -28.16 -16.70 18.67
N ASP A 9 -28.18 -17.91 18.15
CA ASP A 9 -27.15 -18.90 18.48
C ASP A 9 -25.77 -18.38 18.07
N ARG A 10 -24.85 -18.31 19.04
CA ARG A 10 -23.48 -17.83 18.87
C ARG A 10 -22.74 -18.61 17.77
N PHE A 11 -23.00 -19.91 17.67
CA PHE A 11 -22.37 -20.75 16.64
C PHE A 11 -22.78 -20.29 15.23
N THR A 12 -24.07 -19.98 15.00
CA THR A 12 -24.55 -19.45 13.73
C THR A 12 -23.90 -18.11 13.40
N MET A 13 -23.68 -17.22 14.39
CA MET A 13 -23.00 -15.95 14.17
C MET A 13 -21.54 -16.15 13.76
N ASP A 14 -20.82 -17.08 14.39
CA ASP A 14 -19.44 -17.40 14.03
C ASP A 14 -19.36 -18.02 12.61
N VAL A 15 -20.30 -18.91 12.24
CA VAL A 15 -20.38 -19.48 10.87
C VAL A 15 -20.64 -18.39 9.82
N LEU A 16 -21.50 -17.42 10.10
CA LEU A 16 -21.78 -16.31 9.20
C LEU A 16 -20.57 -15.40 9.05
N ARG A 17 -19.84 -15.14 10.13
CA ARG A 17 -18.58 -14.38 10.06
C ARG A 17 -17.59 -15.06 9.13
N GLU A 18 -17.36 -16.35 9.28
CA GLU A 18 -16.46 -17.10 8.37
C GLU A 18 -16.98 -17.13 6.93
N ALA A 19 -18.29 -17.13 6.73
CA ALA A 19 -18.87 -17.02 5.38
C ALA A 19 -18.56 -15.66 4.73
N PHE A 20 -18.50 -14.56 5.49
CA PHE A 20 -18.09 -13.26 4.94
C PHE A 20 -16.63 -13.26 4.48
N PHE A 21 -15.71 -13.89 5.23
CA PHE A 21 -14.32 -14.05 4.79
C PHE A 21 -14.24 -14.94 3.53
N ALA A 22 -14.98 -16.02 3.47
CA ALA A 22 -15.01 -16.87 2.27
C ALA A 22 -15.51 -16.11 1.03
N VAL A 23 -16.45 -15.16 1.18
CA VAL A 23 -16.87 -14.27 0.08
C VAL A 23 -15.72 -13.41 -0.41
N THR A 24 -14.99 -12.75 0.50
CA THR A 24 -13.88 -11.88 0.13
C THR A 24 -12.68 -12.65 -0.40
N ASP A 25 -12.42 -13.86 0.07
CA ASP A 25 -11.37 -14.74 -0.48
C ASP A 25 -11.70 -15.14 -1.94
N GLU A 26 -12.96 -15.47 -2.22
CA GLU A 26 -13.39 -15.79 -3.59
C GLU A 26 -13.33 -14.56 -4.51
N MET A 27 -13.66 -13.36 -4.00
CA MET A 27 -13.45 -12.09 -4.72
C MET A 27 -11.98 -11.92 -5.10
N PHE A 28 -11.07 -12.09 -4.13
CA PHE A 28 -9.64 -11.91 -4.34
C PHE A 28 -9.10 -12.83 -5.44
N VAL A 29 -9.38 -14.12 -5.33
CA VAL A 29 -8.97 -15.12 -6.33
C VAL A 29 -9.60 -14.85 -7.70
N SER A 30 -10.87 -14.44 -7.74
CA SER A 30 -11.56 -14.09 -8.99
C SER A 30 -10.87 -12.93 -9.68
N LEU A 31 -10.60 -11.83 -8.97
CA LEU A 31 -9.97 -10.65 -9.53
C LEU A 31 -8.55 -10.96 -10.04
N GLN A 32 -7.73 -11.62 -9.23
CA GLN A 32 -6.38 -12.04 -9.63
C GLN A 32 -6.38 -12.85 -10.94
N ARG A 33 -7.35 -13.78 -11.12
CA ARG A 33 -7.37 -14.69 -12.27
C ARG A 33 -7.99 -14.11 -13.53
N THR A 34 -8.78 -13.05 -13.42
CA THR A 34 -9.48 -12.47 -14.57
C THR A 34 -8.90 -11.16 -15.06
N SER A 35 -8.05 -10.50 -14.27
CA SER A 35 -7.38 -9.27 -14.64
C SER A 35 -6.40 -9.45 -15.81
N GLN A 36 -6.16 -8.36 -16.51
CA GLN A 36 -5.31 -8.32 -17.70
C GLN A 36 -3.94 -7.70 -17.44
N SER A 37 -3.81 -6.86 -16.40
CA SER A 37 -2.54 -6.20 -16.09
C SER A 37 -1.68 -7.01 -15.12
N PRO A 38 -0.35 -7.12 -15.35
CA PRO A 38 0.58 -7.74 -14.42
C PRO A 38 0.59 -7.07 -13.03
N VAL A 39 0.28 -5.79 -12.94
CA VAL A 39 0.16 -5.08 -11.66
C VAL A 39 -0.92 -5.72 -10.78
N ILE A 40 -2.01 -6.20 -11.37
CA ILE A 40 -3.07 -6.89 -10.61
C ILE A 40 -2.74 -8.37 -10.41
N TYR A 41 -2.39 -9.15 -11.46
CA TYR A 41 -2.31 -10.60 -11.31
C TYR A 41 -0.95 -11.14 -10.89
N GLU A 42 0.16 -10.39 -11.08
CA GLU A 42 1.52 -10.75 -10.62
C GLU A 42 1.90 -9.99 -9.35
N VAL A 43 1.75 -8.66 -9.36
CA VAL A 43 2.13 -7.81 -8.23
C VAL A 43 1.11 -7.91 -7.09
N LEU A 44 -0.16 -8.17 -7.39
CA LEU A 44 -1.30 -8.19 -6.47
C LEU A 44 -1.61 -6.81 -5.87
N ASP A 45 -1.44 -5.77 -6.69
CA ASP A 45 -1.67 -4.38 -6.29
C ASP A 45 -3.18 -4.05 -6.26
N PHE A 46 -3.91 -4.75 -5.38
CA PHE A 46 -5.34 -4.55 -5.17
C PHE A 46 -5.80 -5.05 -3.79
N ALA A 47 -6.99 -4.63 -3.40
CA ALA A 47 -7.70 -5.13 -2.23
C ALA A 47 -9.19 -5.29 -2.53
N VAL A 48 -9.85 -6.20 -1.82
CA VAL A 48 -11.29 -6.46 -1.92
C VAL A 48 -11.92 -6.50 -0.54
N GLY A 49 -13.20 -6.14 -0.45
CA GLY A 49 -13.90 -6.11 0.82
C GLY A 49 -15.42 -6.22 0.68
N LEU A 50 -16.04 -6.56 1.78
CA LEU A 50 -17.49 -6.55 1.98
C LEU A 50 -17.79 -5.57 3.11
N THR A 51 -18.71 -4.63 2.88
CA THR A 51 -19.19 -3.73 3.92
C THR A 51 -20.64 -4.04 4.27
N ASP A 52 -21.09 -3.55 5.41
CA ASP A 52 -22.53 -3.47 5.68
C ASP A 52 -23.22 -2.40 4.82
N ALA A 53 -24.55 -2.24 4.99
CA ALA A 53 -25.33 -1.24 4.27
C ALA A 53 -24.93 0.21 4.59
N GLY A 54 -24.25 0.47 5.69
CA GLY A 54 -23.71 1.78 6.10
C GLY A 54 -22.30 2.07 5.60
N GLY A 55 -21.67 1.11 4.95
CA GLY A 55 -20.29 1.24 4.45
C GLY A 55 -19.21 0.99 5.51
N GLU A 56 -19.52 0.30 6.61
CA GLU A 56 -18.50 -0.20 7.53
C GLU A 56 -17.95 -1.54 7.04
N LEU A 57 -16.63 -1.67 6.92
CA LEU A 57 -15.95 -2.88 6.44
C LEU A 57 -16.18 -4.04 7.41
N VAL A 58 -16.81 -5.12 6.93
CA VAL A 58 -17.12 -6.34 7.68
C VAL A 58 -16.06 -7.41 7.49
N SER A 59 -15.65 -7.61 6.25
CA SER A 59 -14.59 -8.56 5.89
C SER A 59 -13.76 -8.04 4.73
N GLN A 60 -12.57 -8.58 4.61
CA GLN A 60 -11.59 -8.23 3.59
C GLN A 60 -10.90 -9.48 3.09
N GLY A 61 -10.51 -9.49 1.82
CA GLY A 61 -9.56 -10.45 1.27
C GLY A 61 -8.13 -10.02 1.57
N ASN A 62 -7.18 -10.90 1.26
CA ASN A 62 -5.76 -10.53 1.24
C ASN A 62 -5.49 -9.37 0.27
N GLY A 63 -4.30 -8.78 0.30
CA GLY A 63 -3.91 -7.71 -0.60
C GLY A 63 -3.26 -6.53 0.11
N ILE A 64 -3.28 -5.37 -0.55
CA ILE A 64 -2.63 -4.16 -0.04
C ILE A 64 -3.33 -3.63 1.22
N ALA A 65 -2.61 -3.62 2.33
CA ALA A 65 -3.11 -3.09 3.61
C ALA A 65 -3.51 -1.61 3.50
N GLY A 66 -2.75 -0.82 2.73
CA GLY A 66 -3.01 0.58 2.44
C GLY A 66 -4.32 0.85 1.70
N PHE A 67 -4.91 -0.13 1.02
CA PHE A 67 -6.18 0.04 0.29
C PHE A 67 -7.43 -0.30 1.11
N LEU A 68 -7.29 -1.05 2.20
CA LEU A 68 -8.42 -1.53 2.98
C LEU A 68 -9.19 -0.41 3.70
N GLY A 69 -8.47 0.58 4.24
CA GLY A 69 -9.10 1.73 4.90
C GLY A 69 -10.03 2.53 3.98
N PRO A 70 -9.60 2.91 2.77
CA PRO A 70 -10.40 3.65 1.81
C PRO A 70 -11.63 2.92 1.26
N LEU A 71 -11.71 1.58 1.33
CA LEU A 71 -12.87 0.85 0.80
C LEU A 71 -14.19 1.28 1.45
N GLY A 72 -14.25 1.34 2.78
CA GLY A 72 -15.43 1.80 3.50
C GLY A 72 -15.75 3.27 3.23
N GLU A 73 -14.71 4.11 3.09
CA GLU A 73 -14.89 5.53 2.75
C GLU A 73 -15.51 5.69 1.36
N ALA A 74 -15.03 4.93 0.36
CA ALA A 74 -15.61 4.95 -0.99
C ALA A 74 -17.09 4.56 -1.00
N VAL A 75 -17.50 3.59 -0.17
CA VAL A 75 -18.90 3.21 -0.03
C VAL A 75 -19.72 4.33 0.61
N ARG A 76 -19.26 4.92 1.72
CA ARG A 76 -19.97 6.03 2.39
C ARG A 76 -20.12 7.25 1.49
N ASP A 77 -19.10 7.60 0.74
CA ASP A 77 -19.16 8.70 -0.23
C ASP A 77 -20.08 8.37 -1.41
N THR A 78 -20.12 7.10 -1.84
CA THR A 78 -21.08 6.64 -2.86
C THR A 78 -22.51 6.81 -2.40
N LEU A 79 -22.84 6.44 -1.16
CA LEU A 79 -24.18 6.61 -0.58
C LEU A 79 -24.62 8.08 -0.54
N VAL A 80 -23.70 9.00 -0.24
CA VAL A 80 -24.00 10.43 -0.20
C VAL A 80 -24.18 11.02 -1.61
N ARG A 81 -23.36 10.62 -2.56
CA ARG A 81 -23.31 11.23 -3.92
C ARG A 81 -24.31 10.61 -4.87
N ILE A 82 -24.69 9.36 -4.64
CA ILE A 82 -25.60 8.57 -5.49
C ILE A 82 -26.71 7.95 -4.64
N PRO A 83 -27.68 8.77 -4.18
CA PRO A 83 -28.72 8.31 -3.24
C PRO A 83 -29.76 7.37 -3.88
N ASP A 84 -29.81 7.28 -5.22
CA ASP A 84 -30.72 6.48 -6.01
C ASP A 84 -30.07 5.19 -6.54
N LEU A 85 -29.21 4.55 -5.74
CA LEU A 85 -28.62 3.26 -6.08
C LEU A 85 -29.68 2.19 -6.28
N ALA A 86 -29.47 1.34 -7.28
CA ALA A 86 -30.35 0.26 -7.67
C ALA A 86 -29.61 -1.09 -7.79
N PRO A 87 -30.30 -2.22 -7.74
CA PRO A 87 -29.71 -3.53 -8.00
C PRO A 87 -28.97 -3.57 -9.34
N GLY A 88 -27.75 -4.09 -9.31
CA GLY A 88 -26.90 -4.18 -10.49
C GLY A 88 -26.13 -2.91 -10.87
N ASP A 89 -26.24 -1.82 -10.08
CA ASP A 89 -25.38 -0.65 -10.26
C ASP A 89 -23.92 -1.00 -9.92
N VAL A 90 -22.99 -0.38 -10.63
CA VAL A 90 -21.56 -0.38 -10.31
C VAL A 90 -21.05 1.05 -10.38
N VAL A 91 -20.44 1.51 -9.29
CA VAL A 91 -19.89 2.86 -9.19
C VAL A 91 -18.37 2.77 -9.15
N ALA A 92 -17.68 3.59 -9.95
CA ALA A 92 -16.23 3.72 -9.93
C ALA A 92 -15.80 5.11 -9.45
N THR A 93 -14.72 5.16 -8.68
CA THR A 93 -14.08 6.40 -8.27
C THR A 93 -12.58 6.21 -8.11
N ASN A 94 -11.82 7.26 -8.45
CA ASN A 94 -10.41 7.37 -8.15
C ASN A 94 -10.08 8.76 -7.58
N ASP A 95 -11.10 9.47 -7.02
CA ASP A 95 -10.91 10.80 -6.44
C ASP A 95 -10.15 10.71 -5.11
N PRO A 96 -8.85 11.08 -5.06
CA PRO A 96 -8.06 10.96 -3.84
C PRO A 96 -8.51 11.91 -2.72
N PHE A 97 -9.24 12.97 -3.06
CA PHE A 97 -9.74 13.96 -2.10
C PHE A 97 -11.13 13.65 -1.53
N ALA A 98 -11.74 12.55 -1.99
CA ALA A 98 -13.06 12.11 -1.57
C ALA A 98 -13.08 10.59 -1.24
N GLY A 99 -12.09 10.11 -0.50
CA GLY A 99 -12.04 8.73 0.01
C GLY A 99 -11.89 7.62 -1.05
N GLY A 100 -11.83 7.98 -2.34
CA GLY A 100 -11.79 7.00 -3.43
C GLY A 100 -10.43 6.40 -3.70
N GLY A 101 -9.34 7.11 -3.41
CA GLY A 101 -8.03 6.65 -3.85
C GLY A 101 -6.85 7.25 -3.10
N GLY A 102 -5.64 6.78 -3.44
CA GLY A 102 -4.38 7.39 -3.09
C GLY A 102 -3.91 8.34 -4.18
N HIS A 103 -3.82 7.83 -5.42
CA HIS A 103 -3.62 8.58 -6.66
C HIS A 103 -4.63 8.14 -7.73
N LEU A 104 -4.60 8.75 -8.93
CA LEU A 104 -5.63 8.47 -9.93
C LEU A 104 -5.58 7.05 -10.52
N SER A 105 -4.45 6.37 -10.46
CA SER A 105 -4.35 4.97 -10.86
C SER A 105 -5.09 4.01 -9.91
N ASP A 106 -5.31 4.41 -8.66
CA ASP A 106 -6.01 3.62 -7.64
C ASP A 106 -7.52 3.73 -7.81
N VAL A 107 -8.11 2.90 -8.63
CA VAL A 107 -9.55 2.92 -8.89
C VAL A 107 -10.29 2.02 -7.91
N ALA A 108 -11.21 2.60 -7.16
CA ALA A 108 -12.17 1.88 -6.34
C ALA A 108 -13.47 1.67 -7.11
N MET A 109 -14.00 0.44 -7.03
CA MET A 109 -15.32 0.09 -7.57
C MET A 109 -16.21 -0.49 -6.49
N VAL A 110 -17.46 -0.08 -6.50
CA VAL A 110 -18.46 -0.39 -5.46
C VAL A 110 -19.73 -0.91 -6.11
N ARG A 111 -20.31 -1.99 -5.56
CA ARG A 111 -21.57 -2.59 -6.01
C ARG A 111 -22.50 -2.77 -4.81
N PRO A 112 -23.71 -2.15 -4.80
CA PRO A 112 -24.71 -2.37 -3.77
C PRO A 112 -25.33 -3.78 -3.91
N ILE A 113 -25.58 -4.43 -2.79
CA ILE A 113 -26.21 -5.76 -2.72
C ILE A 113 -27.57 -5.62 -2.08
N PHE A 114 -28.60 -5.91 -2.86
CA PHE A 114 -30.00 -5.81 -2.45
C PHE A 114 -30.63 -7.19 -2.26
N VAL A 115 -31.47 -7.33 -1.24
CA VAL A 115 -32.34 -8.50 -1.04
C VAL A 115 -33.78 -8.03 -0.87
N ASN A 116 -34.70 -8.43 -1.75
CA ASN A 116 -36.10 -7.98 -1.75
C ASN A 116 -36.22 -6.43 -1.69
N ASP A 117 -35.46 -5.73 -2.52
CA ASP A 117 -35.41 -4.27 -2.61
C ASP A 117 -34.84 -3.56 -1.37
N GLU A 118 -34.33 -4.28 -0.38
CA GLU A 118 -33.61 -3.73 0.77
C GLU A 118 -32.11 -3.79 0.52
N LEU A 119 -31.42 -2.67 0.74
CA LEU A 119 -29.95 -2.61 0.68
C LEU A 119 -29.36 -3.30 1.92
N VAL A 120 -28.58 -4.36 1.72
CA VAL A 120 -28.03 -5.18 2.80
C VAL A 120 -26.54 -4.93 3.02
N ALA A 121 -25.78 -4.74 1.93
CA ALA A 121 -24.33 -4.69 1.96
C ALA A 121 -23.78 -4.02 0.69
N PHE A 122 -22.46 -3.84 0.65
CA PHE A 122 -21.73 -3.52 -0.57
C PHE A 122 -20.55 -4.47 -0.75
N ALA A 123 -20.34 -4.89 -2.00
CA ALA A 123 -19.05 -5.39 -2.44
C ALA A 123 -18.19 -4.23 -2.91
N CYS A 124 -16.91 -4.24 -2.56
CA CYS A 124 -15.96 -3.20 -2.96
C CYS A 124 -14.62 -3.83 -3.32
N ALA A 125 -13.97 -3.23 -4.32
CA ALA A 125 -12.63 -3.58 -4.77
C ALA A 125 -11.88 -2.31 -5.12
N LYS A 126 -10.59 -2.26 -4.83
CA LYS A 126 -9.70 -1.17 -5.21
C LYS A 126 -8.41 -1.75 -5.74
N GLY A 127 -7.86 -1.18 -6.80
CA GLY A 127 -6.58 -1.63 -7.33
C GLY A 127 -5.94 -0.61 -8.25
N HIS A 128 -4.64 -0.75 -8.42
CA HIS A 128 -3.83 0.09 -9.27
C HIS A 128 -4.02 -0.31 -10.74
N TRP A 129 -4.75 0.49 -11.50
CA TRP A 129 -4.81 0.35 -12.95
C TRP A 129 -3.51 0.82 -13.57
N SER A 130 -2.92 0.02 -14.43
CA SER A 130 -1.60 0.31 -15.01
C SER A 130 -1.54 1.62 -15.77
N GLU A 131 -2.69 2.11 -16.30
CA GLU A 131 -2.73 3.32 -17.13
C GLU A 131 -4.14 3.96 -17.09
N VAL A 132 -4.21 5.22 -16.66
CA VAL A 132 -5.43 6.04 -16.65
C VAL A 132 -5.24 7.39 -17.35
N GLY A 133 -4.24 7.50 -18.23
CA GLY A 133 -3.91 8.74 -18.92
C GLY A 133 -2.92 9.62 -18.16
N GLY A 134 -3.02 10.91 -18.36
CA GLY A 134 -2.08 11.85 -17.78
C GLY A 134 -0.86 12.13 -18.65
N LYS A 135 0.09 12.90 -18.09
CA LYS A 135 1.23 13.39 -18.87
C LYS A 135 2.31 12.34 -19.13
N ASP A 136 2.40 11.31 -18.28
CA ASP A 136 3.45 10.30 -18.34
C ASP A 136 2.86 8.89 -18.47
N PRO A 137 3.53 7.97 -19.19
CA PRO A 137 3.10 6.57 -19.25
C PRO A 137 3.05 5.93 -17.86
N GLY A 138 2.01 5.11 -17.63
CA GLY A 138 1.74 4.50 -16.35
C GLY A 138 0.97 5.41 -15.40
N SER A 139 0.61 6.62 -15.85
CA SER A 139 -0.06 7.62 -15.01
C SER A 139 0.73 7.95 -13.73
N TRP A 140 1.95 7.49 -13.66
CA TRP A 140 2.92 7.82 -12.63
C TRP A 140 3.83 8.94 -13.09
N THR A 141 3.83 10.01 -12.33
CA THR A 141 4.71 11.14 -12.63
C THR A 141 5.42 11.59 -11.36
N ALA A 142 6.72 11.79 -11.44
CA ALA A 142 7.52 12.28 -10.33
C ALA A 142 7.66 13.82 -10.33
N ASP A 143 7.03 14.52 -11.28
CA ASP A 143 7.16 15.96 -11.49
C ASP A 143 5.84 16.66 -11.86
N SER A 144 4.67 16.10 -11.52
CA SER A 144 3.40 16.81 -11.61
C SER A 144 3.33 17.95 -10.60
N VAL A 145 2.60 19.02 -10.97
CA VAL A 145 2.37 20.19 -10.10
C VAL A 145 0.90 20.40 -9.77
N GLU A 146 0.04 19.61 -10.39
CA GLU A 146 -1.40 19.59 -10.13
C GLU A 146 -2.00 18.24 -10.54
N ILE A 147 -3.10 17.84 -9.88
CA ILE A 147 -3.79 16.57 -10.11
C ILE A 147 -4.26 16.36 -11.56
N PHE A 148 -4.54 17.45 -12.30
CA PHE A 148 -4.99 17.37 -13.69
C PHE A 148 -3.93 16.82 -14.66
N GLN A 149 -2.67 16.77 -14.25
CA GLN A 149 -1.58 16.16 -15.02
C GLN A 149 -1.47 14.65 -14.83
N GLU A 150 -2.15 14.08 -13.83
CA GLU A 150 -1.94 12.72 -13.35
C GLU A 150 -2.88 11.68 -13.98
N GLY A 151 -3.94 12.10 -14.69
CA GLY A 151 -4.81 11.17 -15.41
C GLY A 151 -6.29 11.52 -15.40
N LEU A 152 -7.09 10.59 -15.90
CA LEU A 152 -8.54 10.66 -15.92
C LEU A 152 -9.10 10.60 -14.49
N GLN A 153 -9.96 11.55 -14.15
CA GLN A 153 -10.64 11.60 -12.86
C GLN A 153 -12.05 11.01 -12.98
N LEU A 154 -12.37 10.07 -12.12
CA LEU A 154 -13.68 9.41 -11.99
C LEU A 154 -14.34 9.86 -10.67
N PRO A 155 -15.18 10.92 -10.67
CA PRO A 155 -15.76 11.47 -9.45
C PRO A 155 -17.06 10.72 -9.07
N PHE A 156 -16.98 9.46 -8.67
CA PHE A 156 -18.12 8.60 -8.33
C PHE A 156 -19.09 8.43 -9.51
N VAL A 157 -18.63 7.75 -10.55
CA VAL A 157 -19.37 7.56 -11.81
C VAL A 157 -20.03 6.20 -11.81
N ARG A 158 -21.33 6.11 -12.16
CA ARG A 158 -21.98 4.81 -12.44
C ARG A 158 -21.44 4.25 -13.75
N VAL A 159 -20.46 3.36 -13.65
CA VAL A 159 -19.89 2.66 -14.81
C VAL A 159 -20.70 1.45 -15.24
N GLY A 160 -21.70 1.04 -14.43
CA GLY A 160 -22.63 -0.04 -14.76
C GLY A 160 -24.01 0.21 -14.18
N ARG A 161 -25.06 -0.31 -14.86
CA ARG A 161 -26.46 -0.28 -14.47
C ARG A 161 -27.14 -1.60 -14.79
N GLY A 162 -27.95 -2.13 -13.84
CA GLY A 162 -28.70 -3.37 -14.06
C GLY A 162 -27.83 -4.58 -14.43
N GLY A 163 -26.56 -4.59 -14.00
CA GLY A 163 -25.59 -5.65 -14.29
C GLY A 163 -24.79 -5.47 -15.58
N GLU A 164 -25.04 -4.44 -16.38
CA GLU A 164 -24.30 -4.16 -17.62
C GLU A 164 -23.43 -2.90 -17.49
N LEU A 165 -22.20 -2.96 -17.99
CA LEU A 165 -21.32 -1.80 -18.06
C LEU A 165 -21.83 -0.79 -19.10
N ASP A 166 -21.70 0.51 -18.77
CA ASP A 166 -22.05 1.62 -19.66
C ASP A 166 -21.02 1.72 -20.80
N ARG A 167 -21.47 1.45 -22.04
CA ARG A 167 -20.60 1.39 -23.22
C ARG A 167 -19.91 2.72 -23.55
N ASP A 168 -20.58 3.84 -23.30
CA ASP A 168 -20.03 5.15 -23.61
C ASP A 168 -18.92 5.51 -22.59
N LEU A 169 -19.14 5.21 -21.30
CA LEU A 169 -18.11 5.40 -20.27
C LEU A 169 -16.91 4.47 -20.48
N VAL A 170 -17.13 3.21 -20.82
CA VAL A 170 -16.06 2.26 -21.17
C VAL A 170 -15.23 2.79 -22.34
N ALA A 171 -15.89 3.34 -23.39
CA ALA A 171 -15.21 3.94 -24.53
C ALA A 171 -14.41 5.19 -24.13
N ILE A 172 -14.94 6.05 -23.24
CA ILE A 172 -14.23 7.23 -22.73
C ILE A 172 -13.00 6.80 -21.91
N ILE A 173 -13.13 5.82 -21.02
CA ILE A 173 -12.01 5.30 -20.20
C ILE A 173 -10.93 4.75 -21.12
N GLY A 174 -11.29 3.89 -22.09
CA GLY A 174 -10.34 3.32 -23.04
C GLY A 174 -9.62 4.39 -23.89
N ALA A 175 -10.36 5.42 -24.35
CA ALA A 175 -9.78 6.52 -25.14
C ALA A 175 -8.78 7.39 -24.35
N ASN A 176 -8.83 7.37 -23.03
CA ASN A 176 -7.91 8.09 -22.14
C ASN A 176 -6.74 7.21 -21.65
N SER A 177 -6.64 5.96 -22.08
CA SER A 177 -5.54 5.04 -21.73
C SER A 177 -4.62 4.82 -22.93
N ARG A 178 -3.31 4.72 -22.68
CA ARG A 178 -2.32 4.28 -23.69
C ARG A 178 -2.37 2.76 -23.91
N LEU A 179 -3.01 2.04 -22.97
CA LEU A 179 -3.18 0.59 -22.98
C LEU A 179 -4.68 0.22 -22.83
N PRO A 180 -5.53 0.62 -23.80
CA PRO A 180 -6.99 0.54 -23.67
C PRO A 180 -7.51 -0.87 -23.40
N ASP A 181 -6.97 -1.89 -24.05
CA ASP A 181 -7.40 -3.29 -23.85
C ASP A 181 -7.14 -3.77 -22.43
N MET A 182 -5.99 -3.42 -21.86
CA MET A 182 -5.62 -3.75 -20.49
C MET A 182 -6.54 -3.02 -19.49
N THR A 183 -6.72 -1.72 -19.66
CA THR A 183 -7.56 -0.90 -18.76
C THR A 183 -9.03 -1.35 -18.80
N ILE A 184 -9.59 -1.63 -19.97
CA ILE A 184 -10.97 -2.13 -20.11
C ILE A 184 -11.08 -3.56 -19.57
N GLY A 185 -10.05 -4.38 -19.79
CA GLY A 185 -9.98 -5.74 -19.24
C GLY A 185 -10.02 -5.74 -17.71
N ASP A 186 -9.23 -4.89 -17.07
CA ASP A 186 -9.23 -4.74 -15.61
C ASP A 186 -10.56 -4.16 -15.09
N LEU A 187 -11.12 -3.13 -15.72
CA LEU A 187 -12.47 -2.63 -15.39
C LEU A 187 -13.50 -3.75 -15.39
N THR A 188 -13.46 -4.62 -16.40
CA THR A 188 -14.39 -5.75 -16.54
C THR A 188 -14.16 -6.81 -15.47
N ALA A 189 -12.88 -7.09 -15.15
CA ALA A 189 -12.52 -8.04 -14.11
C ALA A 189 -12.97 -7.57 -12.71
N PHE A 190 -12.84 -6.27 -12.44
CA PHE A 190 -13.35 -5.66 -11.20
C PHE A 190 -14.87 -5.78 -11.10
N ALA A 191 -15.61 -5.45 -12.16
CA ALA A 191 -17.07 -5.59 -12.18
C ALA A 191 -17.51 -7.04 -11.94
N ALA A 192 -16.84 -8.02 -12.57
CA ALA A 192 -17.11 -9.44 -12.38
C ALA A 192 -16.77 -9.92 -10.95
N CYS A 193 -15.69 -9.43 -10.37
CA CYS A 193 -15.32 -9.71 -8.97
C CYS A 193 -16.43 -9.25 -8.00
N LEU A 194 -16.97 -8.05 -8.18
CA LEU A 194 -18.07 -7.53 -7.36
C LEU A 194 -19.37 -8.37 -7.53
N GLU A 195 -19.63 -8.86 -8.72
CA GLU A 195 -20.77 -9.76 -8.98
C GLU A 195 -20.61 -11.11 -8.28
N VAL A 196 -19.38 -11.64 -8.19
CA VAL A 196 -19.09 -12.85 -7.40
C VAL A 196 -19.51 -12.64 -5.95
N ALA A 197 -19.15 -11.51 -5.33
CA ALA A 197 -19.54 -11.20 -3.96
C ALA A 197 -21.06 -11.10 -3.78
N GLU A 198 -21.74 -10.37 -4.68
CA GLU A 198 -23.21 -10.26 -4.65
C GLU A 198 -23.85 -11.65 -4.69
N ARG A 199 -23.50 -12.47 -5.66
CA ARG A 199 -24.03 -13.84 -5.80
C ARG A 199 -23.82 -14.66 -4.54
N ARG A 200 -22.63 -14.65 -3.96
CA ARG A 200 -22.28 -15.42 -2.77
C ARG A 200 -23.02 -14.93 -1.53
N LEU A 201 -23.08 -13.61 -1.32
CA LEU A 201 -23.82 -13.07 -0.18
C LEU A 201 -25.34 -13.35 -0.31
N LEU A 202 -25.89 -13.28 -1.51
CA LEU A 202 -27.28 -13.68 -1.76
C LEU A 202 -27.54 -15.17 -1.46
N GLU A 203 -26.58 -16.05 -1.71
CA GLU A 203 -26.65 -17.46 -1.31
C GLU A 203 -26.68 -17.62 0.22
N VAL A 204 -25.85 -16.86 0.93
CA VAL A 204 -25.82 -16.82 2.40
C VAL A 204 -27.15 -16.29 2.95
N CYS A 205 -27.69 -15.20 2.39
CA CYS A 205 -28.96 -14.61 2.77
C CYS A 205 -30.14 -15.58 2.54
N ARG A 206 -30.14 -16.34 1.42
CA ARG A 206 -31.18 -17.36 1.15
C ARG A 206 -31.11 -18.50 2.15
N ARG A 207 -29.94 -18.88 2.62
CA ARG A 207 -29.74 -20.00 3.56
C ARG A 207 -30.09 -19.64 5.00
N TYR A 208 -29.70 -18.47 5.46
CA TYR A 208 -29.77 -18.08 6.88
C TYR A 208 -30.82 -17.00 7.17
N GLY A 209 -31.33 -16.32 6.13
CA GLY A 209 -32.20 -15.14 6.28
C GLY A 209 -31.43 -13.84 6.39
N VAL A 210 -32.00 -12.75 5.85
CA VAL A 210 -31.40 -11.41 5.83
C VAL A 210 -31.15 -10.87 7.25
N ASP A 211 -32.14 -11.07 8.14
CA ASP A 211 -32.07 -10.62 9.53
C ASP A 211 -30.89 -11.24 10.31
N ASP A 212 -30.58 -12.52 10.05
CA ASP A 212 -29.46 -13.19 10.68
C ASP A 212 -28.11 -12.74 10.10
N VAL A 213 -28.06 -12.52 8.79
CA VAL A 213 -26.86 -12.00 8.11
C VAL A 213 -26.53 -10.59 8.59
N THR A 214 -27.48 -9.67 8.62
CA THR A 214 -27.28 -8.29 9.09
C THR A 214 -26.95 -8.24 10.59
N ALA A 215 -27.54 -9.14 11.39
CA ALA A 215 -27.18 -9.26 12.80
C ALA A 215 -25.75 -9.80 13.00
N ALA A 216 -25.30 -10.74 12.16
CA ALA A 216 -23.95 -11.25 12.21
C ALA A 216 -22.92 -10.16 11.83
N MET A 217 -23.21 -9.28 10.86
CA MET A 217 -22.37 -8.13 10.54
C MET A 217 -22.23 -7.20 11.75
N ARG A 218 -23.35 -6.86 12.42
CA ARG A 218 -23.31 -6.04 13.65
C ARG A 218 -22.51 -6.71 14.76
N ALA A 219 -22.74 -8.00 15.00
CA ALA A 219 -21.99 -8.76 16.01
C ALA A 219 -20.50 -8.83 15.71
N ALA A 220 -20.10 -8.92 14.42
CA ALA A 220 -18.71 -8.84 14.00
C ALA A 220 -18.07 -7.47 14.34
N HIS A 221 -18.77 -6.36 14.10
CA HIS A 221 -18.32 -5.03 14.48
C HIS A 221 -18.19 -4.86 15.99
N GLU A 222 -19.19 -5.27 16.77
CA GLU A 222 -19.17 -5.20 18.24
C GLU A 222 -18.01 -6.02 18.83
N ARG A 223 -17.79 -7.23 18.31
CA ARG A 223 -16.67 -8.08 18.71
C ARG A 223 -15.33 -7.40 18.38
N SER A 224 -15.18 -6.90 17.15
CA SER A 224 -13.95 -6.26 16.68
C SER A 224 -13.60 -5.04 17.54
N GLU A 225 -14.57 -4.16 17.83
CA GLU A 225 -14.37 -3.02 18.71
C GLU A 225 -13.99 -3.43 20.14
N ALA A 226 -14.67 -4.42 20.70
CA ALA A 226 -14.38 -4.91 22.06
C ALA A 226 -12.95 -5.47 22.17
N LEU A 227 -12.51 -6.23 21.18
CA LEU A 227 -11.14 -6.77 21.12
C LEU A 227 -10.11 -5.66 20.98
N SER A 228 -10.36 -4.69 20.10
CA SER A 228 -9.48 -3.54 19.90
C SER A 228 -9.33 -2.69 21.17
N ARG A 229 -10.44 -2.36 21.85
CA ARG A 229 -10.40 -1.63 23.14
C ARG A 229 -9.63 -2.40 24.22
N ALA A 230 -9.82 -3.72 24.28
CA ALA A 230 -9.05 -4.56 25.19
C ALA A 230 -7.55 -4.57 24.86
N ALA A 231 -7.19 -4.51 23.57
CA ALA A 231 -5.81 -4.42 23.12
C ALA A 231 -5.20 -3.05 23.48
N VAL A 232 -5.91 -1.94 23.22
CA VAL A 232 -5.48 -0.58 23.59
C VAL A 232 -5.24 -0.46 25.09
N GLY A 233 -6.10 -1.08 25.93
CA GLY A 233 -5.94 -1.09 27.40
C GLY A 233 -4.64 -1.72 27.90
N ARG A 234 -3.94 -2.51 27.07
CA ARG A 234 -2.65 -3.15 27.38
C ARG A 234 -1.44 -2.36 26.90
N LEU A 235 -1.63 -1.34 26.04
CA LEU A 235 -0.54 -0.55 25.52
C LEU A 235 0.09 0.35 26.61
N PRO A 236 1.38 0.69 26.50
CA PRO A 236 2.03 1.62 27.41
C PRO A 236 1.38 3.00 27.32
N ARG A 237 0.97 3.55 28.46
CA ARG A 237 0.40 4.89 28.53
C ARG A 237 1.47 5.95 28.48
N GLY A 238 1.21 7.04 27.78
CA GLY A 238 2.14 8.15 27.68
C GLY A 238 1.96 9.00 26.43
N VAL A 239 2.93 9.88 26.24
CA VAL A 239 3.06 10.73 25.07
C VAL A 239 4.42 10.42 24.43
N PHE A 240 4.41 10.09 23.16
CA PHE A 240 5.58 9.68 22.40
C PHE A 240 5.68 10.56 21.14
N GLU A 241 6.86 11.07 20.85
CA GLU A 241 7.07 12.02 19.76
C GLU A 241 8.19 11.56 18.85
N ALA A 242 8.05 11.86 17.57
CA ALA A 242 9.12 11.66 16.59
C ALA A 242 9.11 12.77 15.53
N GLU A 243 10.30 13.01 14.99
CA GLU A 243 10.52 13.87 13.83
C GLU A 243 11.32 13.10 12.77
N ASP A 244 11.07 13.41 11.51
CA ASP A 244 11.80 12.89 10.36
C ASP A 244 11.63 13.82 9.15
N PHE A 245 12.08 13.38 7.97
CA PHE A 245 12.03 14.18 6.75
C PHE A 245 11.52 13.32 5.58
N ILE A 246 10.72 13.94 4.71
CA ILE A 246 10.54 13.47 3.32
C ILE A 246 11.64 14.14 2.50
N ASP A 247 12.40 13.34 1.74
CA ASP A 247 13.64 13.75 1.08
C ASP A 247 13.48 14.90 0.09
N GLU A 248 12.52 14.78 -0.82
CA GLU A 248 12.23 15.75 -1.88
C GLU A 248 10.86 15.48 -2.54
N ASP A 249 10.39 16.45 -3.32
CA ASP A 249 9.09 16.40 -4.00
C ASP A 249 9.16 16.00 -5.50
N GLY A 250 10.32 15.62 -6.01
CA GLY A 250 10.53 15.33 -7.43
C GLY A 250 10.79 16.56 -8.31
N LEU A 251 10.61 17.78 -7.78
CA LEU A 251 10.94 19.05 -8.43
C LEU A 251 12.24 19.65 -7.90
N GLY A 252 12.94 18.95 -7.01
CA GLY A 252 14.19 19.40 -6.40
C GLY A 252 14.01 20.20 -5.11
N ASN A 253 12.76 20.39 -4.63
CA ASN A 253 12.50 21.01 -3.33
C ASN A 253 12.62 19.97 -2.21
N GLY A 254 12.95 20.44 -1.01
CA GLY A 254 13.09 19.59 0.19
C GLY A 254 14.43 19.82 0.91
N PRO A 255 14.73 19.11 2.00
CA PRO A 255 13.85 18.14 2.65
C PRO A 255 12.68 18.79 3.41
N PHE A 256 11.59 18.03 3.59
CA PHE A 256 10.39 18.50 4.27
C PHE A 256 10.27 17.87 5.66
N PRO A 257 10.28 18.66 6.75
CA PRO A 257 10.13 18.13 8.10
C PRO A 257 8.72 17.60 8.36
N ILE A 258 8.66 16.43 8.97
CA ILE A 258 7.42 15.78 9.39
C ILE A 258 7.48 15.45 10.88
N ARG A 259 6.34 15.53 11.58
CA ARG A 259 6.24 15.36 13.03
C ARG A 259 5.01 14.59 13.41
N VAL A 260 5.12 13.84 14.50
CA VAL A 260 3.98 13.19 15.15
C VAL A 260 4.12 13.26 16.66
N ARG A 261 3.00 13.43 17.34
CA ARG A 261 2.80 13.23 18.76
C ARG A 261 1.74 12.14 18.95
N VAL A 262 2.14 11.00 19.50
CA VAL A 262 1.24 9.89 19.78
C VAL A 262 0.90 9.88 21.26
N GLU A 263 -0.39 9.94 21.58
CA GLU A 263 -0.90 9.87 22.96
C GLU A 263 -1.68 8.59 23.15
N ILE A 264 -1.33 7.83 24.20
CA ILE A 264 -1.99 6.58 24.60
C ILE A 264 -2.47 6.76 26.05
N ASP A 265 -3.79 6.82 26.28
CA ASP A 265 -4.39 7.01 27.61
C ASP A 265 -4.95 5.71 28.22
N GLY A 266 -4.95 4.61 27.45
CA GLY A 266 -5.47 3.30 27.81
C GLY A 266 -6.92 3.05 27.40
N GLU A 267 -7.60 4.07 26.83
CA GLU A 267 -8.93 3.96 26.23
C GLU A 267 -8.88 4.21 24.73
N ARG A 268 -7.96 5.09 24.32
CA ARG A 268 -7.74 5.47 22.91
C ARG A 268 -6.27 5.75 22.62
N VAL A 269 -5.98 5.79 21.35
CA VAL A 269 -4.68 6.21 20.80
C VAL A 269 -4.94 7.37 19.85
N VAL A 270 -4.22 8.47 20.03
CA VAL A 270 -4.31 9.67 19.18
C VAL A 270 -2.96 9.90 18.53
N ALA A 271 -2.91 9.93 17.20
CA ALA A 271 -1.74 10.33 16.43
C ALA A 271 -1.97 11.74 15.87
N ASP A 272 -1.26 12.72 16.42
CA ASP A 272 -1.37 14.14 16.06
C ASP A 272 -0.14 14.57 15.25
N PHE A 273 -0.37 14.95 14.00
CA PHE A 273 0.61 15.42 13.02
C PHE A 273 0.70 16.95 12.93
N THR A 274 0.15 17.66 13.89
CA THR A 274 0.24 19.14 13.94
C THR A 274 1.71 19.58 13.95
N GLY A 275 2.06 20.52 13.07
CA GLY A 275 3.43 20.99 12.89
C GLY A 275 4.22 20.30 11.77
N THR A 276 3.62 19.32 11.07
CA THR A 276 4.14 18.78 9.81
C THR A 276 4.13 19.85 8.70
N HIS A 277 5.05 19.74 7.76
CA HIS A 277 5.20 20.67 6.64
C HIS A 277 3.89 20.86 5.85
N PRO A 278 3.56 22.09 5.40
CA PRO A 278 2.46 22.32 4.46
C PRO A 278 2.56 21.45 3.21
N GLN A 279 1.43 21.32 2.47
CA GLN A 279 1.47 20.64 1.16
C GLN A 279 2.52 21.26 0.24
N VAL A 280 3.14 20.44 -0.60
CA VAL A 280 4.28 20.80 -1.45
C VAL A 280 3.89 20.86 -2.93
N PRO A 281 4.67 21.58 -3.76
CA PRO A 281 4.37 21.70 -5.19
C PRO A 281 4.43 20.39 -5.97
N GLY A 282 5.30 19.46 -5.60
CA GLY A 282 5.47 18.18 -6.28
C GLY A 282 4.57 17.06 -5.74
N PRO A 283 4.52 15.90 -6.40
CA PRO A 283 3.49 14.87 -6.23
C PRO A 283 3.62 13.96 -5.00
N VAL A 284 4.47 14.29 -4.05
CA VAL A 284 4.67 13.46 -2.83
C VAL A 284 3.67 13.76 -1.71
N ASN A 285 2.67 14.59 -1.97
CA ASN A 285 1.59 14.81 -1.00
C ASN A 285 0.68 13.58 -0.90
N CYS A 286 0.11 13.32 0.28
CA CYS A 286 -1.04 12.43 0.40
C CYS A 286 -2.29 13.16 0.89
N THR A 287 -3.42 12.51 0.79
CA THR A 287 -4.69 13.00 1.31
C THR A 287 -4.96 12.42 2.70
N ARG A 288 -6.00 12.94 3.38
CA ARG A 288 -6.41 12.41 4.68
C ARG A 288 -6.71 10.91 4.63
N SER A 289 -7.32 10.42 3.57
CA SER A 289 -7.61 8.99 3.38
C SER A 289 -6.34 8.16 3.35
N GLY A 290 -5.31 8.59 2.58
CA GLY A 290 -4.00 7.95 2.56
C GLY A 290 -3.31 7.97 3.92
N LEU A 291 -3.28 9.11 4.62
CA LEU A 291 -2.73 9.21 5.96
C LEU A 291 -3.39 8.22 6.93
N VAL A 292 -4.73 8.24 7.02
CA VAL A 292 -5.48 7.36 7.94
C VAL A 292 -5.22 5.89 7.62
N SER A 293 -5.16 5.53 6.35
CA SER A 293 -4.88 4.17 5.91
C SER A 293 -3.48 3.70 6.35
N GLY A 294 -2.44 4.50 6.11
CA GLY A 294 -1.09 4.18 6.56
C GLY A 294 -1.00 4.00 8.08
N ILE A 295 -1.61 4.90 8.85
CA ILE A 295 -1.57 4.81 10.32
C ILE A 295 -2.33 3.60 10.85
N ARG A 296 -3.42 3.17 10.18
CA ARG A 296 -4.15 1.93 10.54
C ARG A 296 -3.25 0.69 10.54
N THR A 297 -2.24 0.61 9.67
CA THR A 297 -1.31 -0.52 9.64
C THR A 297 -0.45 -0.58 10.90
N VAL A 298 0.05 0.55 11.39
CA VAL A 298 0.80 0.61 12.67
C VAL A 298 -0.10 0.25 13.85
N PHE A 299 -1.32 0.79 13.90
CA PHE A 299 -2.25 0.47 14.98
C PHE A 299 -2.61 -1.01 15.01
N LYS A 300 -2.74 -1.63 13.85
CA LYS A 300 -2.96 -3.06 13.75
C LYS A 300 -1.76 -3.84 14.28
N ALA A 301 -0.54 -3.45 13.91
CA ALA A 301 0.71 -4.07 14.36
C ALA A 301 0.89 -4.02 15.89
N ILE A 302 0.55 -2.90 16.54
CA ILE A 302 0.70 -2.75 18.00
C ILE A 302 -0.46 -3.32 18.82
N THR A 303 -1.58 -3.69 18.21
CA THR A 303 -2.75 -4.24 18.92
C THR A 303 -2.90 -5.74 18.73
N ASP A 304 -3.25 -6.19 17.54
CA ASP A 304 -3.32 -7.59 17.17
C ASP A 304 -3.18 -7.76 15.65
N PRO A 305 -1.99 -8.12 15.15
CA PRO A 305 -1.76 -8.28 13.72
C PRO A 305 -2.50 -9.49 13.12
N ASN A 306 -2.93 -10.45 13.93
CA ASN A 306 -3.53 -11.70 13.46
C ASN A 306 -5.06 -11.68 13.39
N GLU A 307 -5.74 -10.84 14.19
CA GLU A 307 -7.21 -10.71 14.10
C GLU A 307 -7.55 -9.98 12.80
N PRO A 308 -8.51 -10.48 11.99
CA PRO A 308 -8.93 -9.78 10.78
C PRO A 308 -9.37 -8.34 11.05
N GLY A 309 -8.97 -7.41 10.18
CA GLY A 309 -9.31 -6.00 10.30
C GLY A 309 -10.77 -5.72 9.87
N SER A 310 -11.44 -4.82 10.61
CA SER A 310 -12.70 -4.20 10.22
C SER A 310 -12.67 -2.72 10.56
N ASP A 311 -13.58 -1.91 10.03
CA ASP A 311 -13.62 -0.48 10.40
C ASP A 311 -13.83 -0.30 11.92
N ALA A 312 -14.60 -1.18 12.55
CA ALA A 312 -14.86 -1.14 13.99
C ALA A 312 -13.60 -1.37 14.86
N TRP A 313 -12.58 -2.07 14.34
CA TRP A 313 -11.28 -2.20 15.01
C TRP A 313 -10.63 -0.85 15.28
N PHE A 314 -10.82 0.12 14.39
CA PHE A 314 -10.15 1.41 14.44
C PHE A 314 -10.94 2.49 15.20
N ARG A 315 -12.08 2.18 15.83
CA ARG A 315 -12.87 3.16 16.61
C ARG A 315 -12.15 3.77 17.82
N PRO A 316 -11.24 3.06 18.54
CA PRO A 316 -10.44 3.68 19.60
C PRO A 316 -9.22 4.45 19.09
N PHE A 317 -9.04 4.61 17.77
CA PHE A 317 -7.91 5.30 17.16
C PHE A 317 -8.36 6.62 16.50
N GLU A 318 -7.62 7.68 16.79
CA GLU A 318 -7.86 8.99 16.23
C GLU A 318 -6.60 9.50 15.51
N VAL A 319 -6.76 10.02 14.30
CA VAL A 319 -5.70 10.68 13.54
C VAL A 319 -6.05 12.17 13.43
N VAL A 320 -5.22 13.03 14.00
CA VAL A 320 -5.33 14.49 13.96
C VAL A 320 -4.26 15.01 12.99
N CYS A 321 -4.67 15.77 11.99
CA CYS A 321 -3.77 16.47 11.09
C CYS A 321 -4.49 17.69 10.52
N PRO A 322 -3.91 18.89 10.62
CA PRO A 322 -4.48 20.09 10.01
C PRO A 322 -4.62 19.95 8.50
N PRO A 323 -5.66 20.49 7.87
CA PRO A 323 -5.80 20.47 6.43
C PRO A 323 -4.72 21.31 5.73
N GLY A 324 -4.33 20.91 4.51
CA GLY A 324 -3.34 21.61 3.72
C GLY A 324 -1.87 21.33 4.11
N THR A 325 -1.62 20.24 4.82
CA THR A 325 -0.26 19.71 5.05
C THR A 325 0.10 18.70 3.97
N ILE A 326 1.39 18.28 3.92
CA ILE A 326 1.86 17.22 3.02
C ILE A 326 1.09 15.89 3.22
N PHE A 327 0.48 15.68 4.41
CA PHE A 327 -0.32 14.51 4.75
C PHE A 327 -1.84 14.67 4.57
N THR A 328 -2.30 15.88 4.28
CA THR A 328 -3.72 16.22 4.14
C THR A 328 -3.92 17.25 3.03
N ALA A 329 -3.24 17.03 1.92
CA ALA A 329 -3.25 17.94 0.79
C ALA A 329 -4.67 18.16 0.24
N GLN A 330 -4.88 19.33 -0.32
CA GLN A 330 -6.13 19.78 -0.90
C GLN A 330 -5.99 20.07 -2.39
N ARG A 331 -7.09 19.91 -3.14
CA ARG A 331 -7.11 20.24 -4.56
C ARG A 331 -6.59 21.65 -4.82
N PRO A 332 -5.85 21.85 -5.90
CA PRO A 332 -5.48 20.90 -6.95
C PRO A 332 -4.12 20.22 -6.74
N ALA A 333 -3.66 20.03 -5.50
CA ALA A 333 -2.34 19.45 -5.21
C ALA A 333 -2.12 18.12 -5.95
N PRO A 334 -0.91 17.89 -6.50
CA PRO A 334 -0.54 16.62 -7.11
C PRO A 334 -0.30 15.56 -6.03
N VAL A 335 -0.64 14.29 -6.34
CA VAL A 335 -0.57 13.16 -5.40
C VAL A 335 -0.06 11.86 -6.08
N ALA A 336 0.52 11.93 -7.26
CA ALA A 336 0.94 10.73 -8.01
C ALA A 336 1.90 9.82 -7.24
N LEU A 337 2.70 10.36 -6.31
CA LEU A 337 3.60 9.63 -5.41
C LEU A 337 3.10 9.70 -3.96
N TYR A 338 1.80 9.67 -3.71
CA TYR A 338 1.20 9.82 -2.37
C TYR A 338 1.73 8.80 -1.36
N PHE A 339 2.10 7.62 -1.82
CA PHE A 339 2.65 6.54 -0.99
C PHE A 339 3.94 6.96 -0.27
N GLU A 340 4.76 7.87 -0.84
CA GLU A 340 5.94 8.39 -0.17
C GLU A 340 5.58 9.13 1.14
N ALA A 341 4.51 9.95 1.13
CA ALA A 341 4.02 10.61 2.34
C ALA A 341 3.32 9.63 3.28
N THR A 342 2.50 8.72 2.76
CA THR A 342 1.78 7.71 3.56
C THR A 342 2.76 6.81 4.29
N GLU A 343 3.76 6.27 3.61
CA GLU A 343 4.79 5.43 4.20
C GLU A 343 5.66 6.21 5.21
N ALA A 344 6.02 7.46 4.90
CA ALA A 344 6.75 8.30 5.84
C ALA A 344 5.95 8.61 7.11
N ALA A 345 4.64 8.84 7.02
CA ALA A 345 3.77 9.03 8.19
C ALA A 345 3.66 7.74 9.03
N THR A 346 3.57 6.58 8.37
CA THR A 346 3.54 5.26 8.99
C THR A 346 4.83 4.99 9.77
N ASP A 347 5.99 5.17 9.13
CA ASP A 347 7.31 5.01 9.75
C ASP A 347 7.54 6.00 10.90
N LEU A 348 6.99 7.21 10.80
CA LEU A 348 7.12 8.23 11.83
C LEU A 348 6.39 7.83 13.13
N VAL A 349 5.16 7.29 13.03
CA VAL A 349 4.44 6.73 14.19
C VAL A 349 5.17 5.52 14.75
N TRP A 350 5.67 4.65 13.86
CA TRP A 350 6.48 3.50 14.22
C TRP A 350 7.72 3.92 15.02
N LYS A 351 8.45 4.95 14.53
CA LYS A 351 9.64 5.54 15.17
C LYS A 351 9.34 6.12 16.56
N ALA A 352 8.17 6.76 16.75
CA ALA A 352 7.76 7.29 18.04
C ALA A 352 7.52 6.18 19.07
N LEU A 353 7.00 5.03 18.63
CA LEU A 353 6.57 3.95 19.51
C LEU A 353 7.63 2.83 19.69
N ALA A 354 8.54 2.63 18.76
CA ALA A 354 9.54 1.56 18.80
C ALA A 354 10.38 1.52 20.10
N PRO A 355 10.82 2.67 20.67
CA PRO A 355 11.58 2.64 21.93
C PRO A 355 10.81 2.12 23.15
N VAL A 356 9.49 2.21 23.12
CA VAL A 356 8.61 1.80 24.23
C VAL A 356 7.87 0.49 23.98
N MET A 357 7.92 0.00 22.75
CA MET A 357 7.35 -1.28 22.32
C MET A 357 8.37 -2.13 21.54
N PRO A 358 9.58 -2.34 22.07
CA PRO A 358 10.69 -2.94 21.32
C PRO A 358 10.47 -4.42 20.94
N GLU A 359 9.52 -5.11 21.60
CA GLU A 359 9.16 -6.48 21.27
C GLU A 359 8.16 -6.58 20.11
N LEU A 360 7.41 -5.50 19.84
CA LEU A 360 6.39 -5.44 18.79
C LEU A 360 6.88 -4.69 17.54
N LEU A 361 7.71 -3.66 17.74
CA LEU A 361 8.15 -2.77 16.68
C LEU A 361 9.66 -2.91 16.43
N THR A 362 10.04 -2.71 15.19
CA THR A 362 11.44 -2.80 14.72
C THR A 362 12.09 -1.42 14.64
N ALA A 363 13.39 -1.36 14.40
CA ALA A 363 14.06 -0.20 13.84
C ALA A 363 13.47 0.17 12.47
N GLY A 364 13.87 1.29 11.89
CA GLY A 364 13.39 1.78 10.60
C GLY A 364 13.63 0.78 9.47
N SER A 365 12.65 0.65 8.59
CA SER A 365 12.73 -0.14 7.34
C SER A 365 13.09 0.76 6.16
N PHE A 366 13.36 0.19 4.98
CA PHE A 366 13.71 0.95 3.76
C PHE A 366 12.62 1.94 3.32
N VAL A 367 11.44 1.83 3.83
CA VAL A 367 10.24 2.69 3.76
C VAL A 367 10.16 3.54 2.50
N SER A 368 9.70 2.93 1.45
CA SER A 368 9.30 3.50 0.16
C SER A 368 8.74 2.35 -0.66
N VAL A 369 7.71 2.58 -1.46
CA VAL A 369 7.25 1.63 -2.47
C VAL A 369 8.35 1.36 -3.50
N CYS A 370 9.31 2.29 -3.60
CA CYS A 370 10.35 2.25 -4.63
C CYS A 370 9.76 2.03 -6.01
N ALA A 371 8.71 2.82 -6.28
CA ALA A 371 7.90 2.72 -7.48
C ALA A 371 8.72 2.90 -8.75
N THR A 372 8.59 1.96 -9.68
CA THR A 372 9.34 1.93 -10.94
C THR A 372 8.41 1.75 -12.12
N ALA A 373 8.45 2.67 -13.08
CA ALA A 373 7.76 2.56 -14.36
C ALA A 373 8.76 2.65 -15.51
N ILE A 374 8.76 1.67 -16.42
CA ILE A 374 9.56 1.66 -17.65
C ILE A 374 8.62 1.47 -18.84
N ALA A 375 8.49 2.53 -19.65
CA ALA A 375 7.78 2.45 -20.92
C ALA A 375 8.77 2.25 -22.06
N CYS A 376 8.59 1.23 -22.85
CA CYS A 376 9.45 0.88 -23.99
C CYS A 376 8.65 0.14 -25.06
N THR A 377 9.33 -0.38 -26.07
CA THR A 377 8.71 -1.17 -27.14
C THR A 377 9.17 -2.61 -27.02
N HIS A 378 8.27 -3.57 -27.21
CA HIS A 378 8.66 -4.98 -27.23
C HIS A 378 9.56 -5.25 -28.47
N PRO A 379 10.73 -5.87 -28.29
CA PRO A 379 11.71 -5.98 -29.38
C PRO A 379 11.22 -6.82 -30.57
N ASP A 380 10.38 -7.84 -30.33
CA ASP A 380 9.94 -8.76 -31.38
C ASP A 380 8.64 -8.31 -32.06
N THR A 381 7.70 -7.69 -31.31
CA THR A 381 6.38 -7.30 -31.85
C THR A 381 6.30 -5.84 -32.27
N GLY A 382 7.16 -4.99 -31.72
CA GLY A 382 7.10 -3.54 -31.93
C GLY A 382 5.96 -2.84 -31.18
N GLU A 383 5.23 -3.55 -30.33
CA GLU A 383 4.12 -3.00 -29.55
C GLU A 383 4.63 -2.20 -28.34
N PRO A 384 3.94 -1.11 -27.96
CA PRO A 384 4.24 -0.39 -26.73
C PRO A 384 4.04 -1.28 -25.51
N THR A 385 4.99 -1.23 -24.58
CA THR A 385 4.91 -1.95 -23.32
C THR A 385 5.19 -1.02 -22.15
N LEU A 386 4.64 -1.36 -20.98
CA LEU A 386 4.76 -0.60 -19.76
C LEU A 386 4.93 -1.55 -18.57
N LEU A 387 6.14 -1.59 -18.02
CA LEU A 387 6.43 -2.19 -16.72
C LEU A 387 6.03 -1.19 -15.63
N VAL A 388 5.25 -1.63 -14.67
CA VAL A 388 4.96 -0.90 -13.42
C VAL A 388 5.09 -1.90 -12.27
N GLU A 389 5.97 -1.61 -11.30
CA GLU A 389 6.15 -2.49 -10.14
C GLU A 389 6.73 -1.74 -8.93
N PRO A 390 6.42 -2.20 -7.70
CA PRO A 390 7.15 -1.84 -6.49
C PRO A 390 8.49 -2.58 -6.42
N GLN A 391 9.35 -2.18 -5.48
CA GLN A 391 10.53 -2.96 -5.12
C GLN A 391 10.46 -3.35 -3.65
N ALA A 392 11.04 -4.51 -3.31
CA ALA A 392 11.20 -4.95 -1.93
C ALA A 392 12.56 -4.48 -1.37
N GLY A 393 12.68 -4.37 -0.05
CA GLY A 393 13.90 -3.88 0.61
C GLY A 393 14.12 -4.46 2.00
N GLY A 394 15.09 -3.93 2.72
CA GLY A 394 15.46 -4.40 4.06
C GLY A 394 14.56 -3.84 5.16
N TRP A 395 14.05 -4.71 6.02
CA TRP A 395 13.30 -4.31 7.21
C TRP A 395 14.22 -4.09 8.41
N GLY A 396 13.82 -3.22 9.32
CA GLY A 396 14.52 -2.95 10.57
C GLY A 396 14.56 -4.16 11.49
N ALA A 397 15.58 -4.23 12.36
CA ALA A 397 15.68 -5.23 13.40
C ALA A 397 14.81 -4.90 14.61
N SER A 398 14.36 -5.90 15.35
CA SER A 398 13.77 -5.74 16.68
C SER A 398 14.74 -6.22 17.76
N VAL A 399 14.40 -6.05 19.04
CA VAL A 399 15.16 -6.62 20.13
C VAL A 399 15.15 -8.16 20.13
N LEU A 400 14.17 -8.78 19.46
CA LEU A 400 13.97 -10.22 19.43
C LEU A 400 14.69 -10.91 18.28
N LYS A 401 14.73 -10.26 17.09
CA LYS A 401 15.25 -10.87 15.87
C LYS A 401 15.91 -9.86 14.94
N ASP A 402 16.75 -10.37 14.07
CA ASP A 402 17.29 -9.63 12.93
C ASP A 402 16.17 -9.15 11.98
N GLY A 403 16.42 -8.08 11.26
CA GLY A 403 15.50 -7.57 10.24
C GLY A 403 15.38 -8.53 9.06
N GLU A 404 14.19 -8.59 8.49
CA GLU A 404 13.90 -9.45 7.33
C GLU A 404 14.51 -8.87 6.05
N HIS A 405 14.95 -9.77 5.17
CA HIS A 405 15.54 -9.42 3.89
C HIS A 405 14.49 -9.32 2.80
N GLY A 406 14.54 -8.26 1.99
CA GLY A 406 13.82 -8.19 0.74
C GLY A 406 12.30 -8.34 0.86
N LEU A 407 11.69 -7.68 1.85
CA LEU A 407 10.23 -7.57 1.97
C LEU A 407 9.73 -6.26 1.35
N VAL A 408 8.48 -6.26 0.92
CA VAL A 408 7.78 -5.03 0.49
C VAL A 408 7.56 -4.07 1.66
N SER A 409 7.19 -2.82 1.38
CA SER A 409 6.90 -1.85 2.43
C SER A 409 5.67 -2.26 3.25
N VAL A 410 5.54 -1.70 4.46
CA VAL A 410 4.49 -2.11 5.40
C VAL A 410 3.06 -1.82 4.88
N GLY A 411 2.90 -0.81 4.04
CA GLY A 411 1.61 -0.46 3.45
C GLY A 411 1.20 -1.37 2.29
N ASP A 412 2.16 -2.03 1.66
CA ASP A 412 1.94 -2.84 0.44
C ASP A 412 1.43 -4.27 0.74
N GLY A 413 1.46 -4.71 1.99
CA GLY A 413 0.91 -6.01 2.38
C GLY A 413 1.52 -7.19 1.63
N GLU A 414 0.72 -7.96 0.91
CA GLU A 414 1.13 -9.13 0.12
C GLU A 414 1.39 -8.79 -1.35
N THR A 415 2.13 -7.73 -1.63
CA THR A 415 2.57 -7.47 -3.01
C THR A 415 3.86 -8.22 -3.34
N TYR A 416 4.06 -8.43 -4.63
CA TYR A 416 5.22 -9.13 -5.18
C TYR A 416 5.88 -8.29 -6.27
N VAL A 417 7.14 -8.57 -6.56
CA VAL A 417 7.80 -8.06 -7.77
C VAL A 417 7.49 -9.00 -8.94
N ILE A 418 7.40 -8.46 -10.15
CA ILE A 418 7.12 -9.25 -11.35
C ILE A 418 8.25 -10.27 -11.58
N PRO A 419 7.97 -11.57 -11.77
CA PRO A 419 9.00 -12.58 -12.05
C PRO A 419 9.89 -12.20 -13.24
N ALA A 420 11.18 -12.56 -13.18
CA ALA A 420 12.15 -12.20 -14.22
C ALA A 420 11.71 -12.72 -15.61
N GLU A 421 11.18 -13.91 -15.67
CA GLU A 421 10.69 -14.55 -16.91
C GLU A 421 9.52 -13.79 -17.51
N VAL A 422 8.59 -13.30 -16.67
CA VAL A 422 7.46 -12.47 -17.11
C VAL A 422 7.96 -11.11 -17.60
N CYS A 423 8.93 -10.50 -16.87
CA CYS A 423 9.55 -9.25 -17.30
C CYS A 423 10.18 -9.38 -18.69
N GLU A 424 10.98 -10.40 -18.92
CA GLU A 424 11.71 -10.62 -20.18
C GLU A 424 10.79 -11.00 -21.34
N GLN A 425 9.69 -11.69 -21.04
CA GLN A 425 8.71 -12.08 -22.06
C GLN A 425 7.79 -10.92 -22.49
N ARG A 426 7.47 -10.00 -21.57
CA ARG A 426 6.43 -8.98 -21.81
C ARG A 426 6.98 -7.61 -22.16
N TYR A 427 8.21 -7.32 -21.77
CA TYR A 427 8.76 -5.97 -21.88
C TYR A 427 10.06 -5.96 -22.69
N GLY A 428 10.46 -4.81 -23.17
CA GLY A 428 11.73 -4.63 -23.89
C GLY A 428 12.95 -4.56 -22.97
N ILE A 429 13.01 -5.46 -22.00
CA ILE A 429 14.06 -5.52 -20.97
C ILE A 429 14.58 -6.95 -20.75
N ARG A 430 15.80 -7.07 -20.22
CA ARG A 430 16.36 -8.30 -19.69
C ARG A 430 16.80 -8.11 -18.24
N VAL A 431 16.49 -9.07 -17.37
CA VAL A 431 16.88 -9.04 -15.96
C VAL A 431 18.30 -9.60 -15.83
N GLU A 432 19.29 -8.71 -15.70
CA GLU A 432 20.71 -9.10 -15.58
C GLU A 432 21.05 -9.60 -14.17
N ARG A 433 20.37 -9.06 -13.15
CA ARG A 433 20.58 -9.43 -11.75
C ARG A 433 19.29 -9.21 -10.95
N PHE A 434 19.04 -10.13 -10.03
CA PHE A 434 18.08 -9.98 -8.95
C PHE A 434 18.61 -10.69 -7.70
N GLY A 435 18.86 -9.94 -6.62
CA GLY A 435 19.44 -10.51 -5.41
C GLY A 435 19.71 -9.47 -4.32
N PHE A 436 20.24 -9.90 -3.21
CA PHE A 436 20.54 -9.00 -2.09
C PHE A 436 21.71 -8.06 -2.41
N ASP A 437 21.61 -6.82 -1.89
CA ASP A 437 22.71 -5.88 -1.86
C ASP A 437 23.50 -6.03 -0.55
N VAL A 438 24.80 -6.29 -0.67
CA VAL A 438 25.68 -6.43 0.49
C VAL A 438 26.39 -5.10 0.72
N VAL A 439 25.82 -4.28 1.60
CA VAL A 439 26.38 -3.00 2.01
C VAL A 439 26.55 -2.98 3.53
N GLU A 440 27.61 -2.33 4.00
CA GLU A 440 27.95 -2.20 5.41
C GLU A 440 27.07 -1.15 6.09
N ALA A 441 25.85 -1.55 6.46
CA ALA A 441 24.87 -0.67 7.12
C ALA A 441 23.87 -1.52 7.94
N GLY A 442 23.15 -0.88 8.87
CA GLY A 442 22.14 -1.53 9.70
C GLY A 442 22.71 -2.50 10.73
N ALA A 443 23.96 -2.30 11.16
CA ALA A 443 24.58 -3.13 12.19
C ALA A 443 23.91 -2.95 13.56
N GLY A 444 23.84 -4.02 14.34
CA GLY A 444 23.24 -4.02 15.67
C GLY A 444 23.49 -5.35 16.38
N ARG A 445 23.15 -5.44 17.67
CA ARG A 445 23.03 -6.74 18.34
C ARG A 445 22.08 -7.64 17.55
N ARG A 446 21.03 -7.04 17.00
CA ARG A 446 20.21 -7.58 15.93
C ARG A 446 20.41 -6.67 14.72
N ARG A 447 20.87 -7.22 13.59
CA ARG A 447 21.13 -6.44 12.37
C ARG A 447 19.86 -6.19 11.57
N GLY A 448 19.83 -5.09 10.82
CA GLY A 448 18.81 -4.83 9.83
C GLY A 448 18.84 -5.84 8.67
N GLY A 449 17.72 -6.03 8.02
CA GLY A 449 17.57 -6.86 6.83
C GLY A 449 18.26 -6.22 5.62
N ARG A 450 18.71 -7.04 4.67
CA ARG A 450 19.34 -6.59 3.43
C ARG A 450 18.31 -6.10 2.43
N GLY A 451 18.64 -5.02 1.73
CA GLY A 451 17.93 -4.58 0.55
C GLY A 451 18.23 -5.43 -0.68
N LEU A 452 17.64 -5.05 -1.79
CA LEU A 452 17.76 -5.75 -3.06
C LEU A 452 18.49 -4.90 -4.09
N VAL A 453 19.10 -5.60 -5.04
CA VAL A 453 19.55 -5.04 -6.32
C VAL A 453 18.79 -5.75 -7.42
N ARG A 454 18.10 -4.97 -8.25
CA ARG A 454 17.48 -5.45 -9.48
C ARG A 454 18.03 -4.67 -10.66
N GLU A 455 18.54 -5.36 -11.69
CA GLU A 455 19.20 -4.75 -12.83
C GLU A 455 18.46 -5.12 -14.12
N TYR A 456 18.01 -4.11 -14.85
CA TYR A 456 17.35 -4.23 -16.14
C TYR A 456 18.25 -3.73 -17.27
N ARG A 457 18.57 -4.59 -18.22
CA ARG A 457 19.19 -4.21 -19.50
C ARG A 457 18.10 -3.84 -20.48
N MET A 458 18.16 -2.63 -21.02
CA MET A 458 17.24 -2.19 -22.05
C MET A 458 17.54 -2.90 -23.38
N LEU A 459 16.53 -3.53 -23.97
CA LEU A 459 16.61 -4.16 -25.28
C LEU A 459 16.12 -3.24 -26.40
N THR A 460 15.44 -2.16 -26.06
CA THR A 460 14.96 -1.10 -26.93
C THR A 460 15.06 0.25 -26.21
N ASP A 461 14.97 1.35 -26.94
CA ASP A 461 14.85 2.68 -26.35
C ASP A 461 13.58 2.78 -25.49
N GLY A 462 13.63 3.58 -24.43
CA GLY A 462 12.49 3.73 -23.51
C GLY A 462 12.60 4.97 -22.62
N ILE A 463 11.70 5.05 -21.68
CA ILE A 463 11.69 6.08 -20.63
C ILE A 463 11.45 5.47 -19.26
N LEU A 464 12.16 6.00 -18.27
CA LEU A 464 12.10 5.60 -16.87
C LEU A 464 11.45 6.70 -16.04
N THR A 465 10.47 6.33 -15.22
CA THR A 465 9.95 7.18 -14.14
C THR A 465 10.07 6.40 -12.83
N VAL A 466 10.66 7.01 -11.81
CA VAL A 466 10.85 6.37 -10.50
C VAL A 466 10.55 7.33 -9.35
N GLY A 467 10.02 6.75 -8.27
CA GLY A 467 9.79 7.41 -7.00
C GLY A 467 10.40 6.58 -5.86
N PHE A 468 11.66 6.86 -5.48
CA PHE A 468 12.37 6.22 -4.38
C PHE A 468 12.55 7.23 -3.24
N GLY A 469 11.87 7.00 -2.12
CA GLY A 469 12.14 7.69 -0.86
C GLY A 469 13.37 7.14 -0.15
N ARG A 470 13.72 7.69 0.99
CA ARG A 470 14.89 7.30 1.78
C ARG A 470 16.21 7.32 0.98
N HIS A 471 16.30 8.16 -0.04
CA HIS A 471 17.53 8.31 -0.82
C HIS A 471 18.51 9.33 -0.24
N ARG A 472 18.06 10.18 0.71
CA ARG A 472 18.90 11.11 1.48
C ARG A 472 19.00 10.75 2.95
N TYR A 473 17.89 10.40 3.58
CA TYR A 473 17.80 10.01 4.99
C TYR A 473 17.61 8.50 5.09
N PRO A 474 18.61 7.74 5.57
CA PRO A 474 18.51 6.28 5.65
C PRO A 474 17.49 5.83 6.71
N PRO A 475 17.07 4.57 6.70
CA PRO A 475 16.32 3.96 7.80
C PRO A 475 17.08 4.11 9.14
N TRP A 476 16.38 4.52 10.19
CA TRP A 476 16.94 4.78 11.51
C TRP A 476 17.21 3.50 12.29
N GLY A 477 18.34 3.47 13.05
CA GLY A 477 18.62 2.44 14.05
C GLY A 477 17.97 2.73 15.40
N VAL A 478 17.86 1.72 16.28
CA VAL A 478 17.25 1.86 17.60
C VAL A 478 18.17 1.27 18.68
N ASP A 479 18.13 1.82 19.90
CA ASP A 479 18.84 1.32 21.09
C ASP A 479 20.36 1.10 20.87
N GLY A 480 21.02 1.97 20.13
CA GLY A 480 22.45 1.89 19.81
C GLY A 480 22.77 1.11 18.53
N GLY A 481 21.76 0.59 17.83
CA GLY A 481 21.92 0.05 16.48
C GLY A 481 22.22 1.14 15.45
N HIS A 482 22.92 0.77 14.38
CA HIS A 482 23.30 1.69 13.31
C HIS A 482 22.16 1.87 12.31
N ASP A 483 22.14 3.04 11.65
CA ASP A 483 21.24 3.31 10.55
C ASP A 483 21.45 2.33 9.38
N GLY A 484 20.40 2.08 8.63
CA GLY A 484 20.42 1.31 7.39
C GLY A 484 21.11 2.05 6.24
N SER A 485 20.97 1.52 5.03
CA SER A 485 21.44 2.16 3.80
C SER A 485 20.32 2.85 3.04
N ARG A 486 20.69 3.69 2.08
CA ARG A 486 19.74 4.49 1.28
C ARG A 486 19.24 3.72 0.07
N ASN A 487 18.00 4.02 -0.34
CA ASN A 487 17.48 3.63 -1.64
C ASN A 487 18.05 4.51 -2.74
N TYR A 488 18.26 3.99 -3.95
CA TYR A 488 18.61 4.80 -5.11
C TYR A 488 18.40 4.03 -6.43
N VAL A 489 18.30 4.79 -7.50
CA VAL A 489 18.36 4.27 -8.88
C VAL A 489 19.64 4.76 -9.54
N GLU A 490 20.34 3.87 -10.24
CA GLU A 490 21.53 4.20 -11.03
C GLU A 490 21.32 3.75 -12.48
N VAL A 491 21.46 4.65 -13.43
CA VAL A 491 21.50 4.31 -14.85
C VAL A 491 22.95 4.30 -15.31
N VAL A 492 23.38 3.18 -15.87
CA VAL A 492 24.71 2.98 -16.46
C VAL A 492 24.56 2.93 -17.97
N ARG A 493 25.06 3.95 -18.64
CA ARG A 493 25.06 4.07 -20.10
C ARG A 493 26.01 3.07 -20.74
N ALA A 494 25.82 2.78 -22.04
CA ALA A 494 26.72 1.91 -22.79
C ALA A 494 28.17 2.40 -22.84
N ASP A 495 28.42 3.71 -22.72
CA ASP A 495 29.77 4.33 -22.65
C ASP A 495 30.39 4.29 -21.24
N GLY A 496 29.70 3.72 -20.24
CA GLY A 496 30.11 3.64 -18.85
C GLY A 496 29.76 4.84 -17.99
N THR A 497 29.14 5.90 -18.55
CA THR A 497 28.62 7.03 -17.77
C THR A 497 27.56 6.55 -16.79
N ARG A 498 27.57 7.08 -15.57
CA ARG A 498 26.66 6.72 -14.48
C ARG A 498 25.93 7.95 -13.96
N GLU A 499 24.64 7.82 -13.81
CA GLU A 499 23.80 8.84 -13.18
C GLU A 499 22.99 8.17 -12.06
N ARG A 500 22.85 8.87 -10.93
CA ARG A 500 22.16 8.34 -9.74
C ARG A 500 21.14 9.37 -9.23
N PHE A 501 19.95 8.88 -8.89
CA PHE A 501 18.84 9.70 -8.39
C PHE A 501 17.90 8.89 -7.48
N GLY A 502 17.03 9.59 -6.74
CA GLY A 502 15.92 9.01 -5.98
C GLY A 502 14.61 9.12 -6.75
N LYS A 503 14.33 10.29 -7.31
CA LYS A 503 13.10 10.56 -8.08
C LYS A 503 13.46 11.17 -9.42
N VAL A 504 12.81 10.69 -10.46
CA VAL A 504 12.93 11.26 -11.81
C VAL A 504 11.72 10.89 -12.66
N ALA A 505 11.27 11.83 -13.49
CA ALA A 505 10.22 11.61 -14.48
C ALA A 505 10.81 11.60 -15.89
N ARG A 506 10.34 10.67 -16.73
CA ARG A 506 10.67 10.61 -18.17
C ARG A 506 12.17 10.62 -18.49
N TYR A 507 12.97 9.97 -17.64
CA TYR A 507 14.39 9.85 -17.93
C TYR A 507 14.61 8.97 -19.17
N PRO A 508 15.28 9.50 -20.23
CA PRO A 508 15.44 8.78 -21.48
C PRO A 508 16.42 7.61 -21.31
N LEU A 509 15.98 6.43 -21.69
CA LEU A 509 16.80 5.22 -21.78
C LEU A 509 17.10 4.90 -23.24
N ARG A 510 18.27 4.32 -23.48
CA ARG A 510 18.69 3.80 -24.79
C ARG A 510 18.85 2.30 -24.72
N GLU A 511 18.70 1.65 -25.87
CA GLU A 511 19.10 0.24 -26.04
C GLU A 511 20.53 0.04 -25.50
N GLY A 512 20.72 -1.02 -24.68
CA GLY A 512 22.00 -1.34 -24.03
C GLY A 512 22.24 -0.64 -22.69
N ASP A 513 21.45 0.35 -22.28
CA ASP A 513 21.54 0.95 -20.93
C ASP A 513 21.18 -0.05 -19.85
N LEU A 514 21.83 0.04 -18.69
CA LEU A 514 21.52 -0.77 -17.51
C LEU A 514 20.87 0.12 -16.43
N VAL A 515 19.65 -0.21 -16.05
CA VAL A 515 18.94 0.40 -14.93
C VAL A 515 19.13 -0.47 -13.71
N ARG A 516 19.76 0.08 -12.66
CA ARG A 516 19.97 -0.57 -11.36
C ARG A 516 19.03 0.04 -10.34
N LEU A 517 18.13 -0.75 -9.83
CA LEU A 517 17.25 -0.42 -8.72
C LEU A 517 17.87 -0.97 -7.45
N VAL A 518 18.22 -0.11 -6.50
CA VAL A 518 18.84 -0.52 -5.24
C VAL A 518 18.00 -0.03 -4.08
N THR A 519 17.51 -0.98 -3.29
CA THR A 519 16.77 -0.69 -2.06
C THR A 519 17.67 -0.82 -0.84
N GLY A 520 17.41 -0.01 0.17
CA GLY A 520 18.23 0.09 1.37
C GLY A 520 18.11 -1.11 2.31
N THR A 521 19.07 -1.25 3.18
CA THR A 521 19.00 -2.13 4.35
C THR A 521 18.14 -1.47 5.44
N GLY A 522 17.49 -2.27 6.29
CA GLY A 522 16.86 -1.76 7.51
C GLY A 522 17.86 -1.31 8.57
N GLY A 523 17.39 -0.54 9.56
CA GLY A 523 18.18 -0.16 10.73
C GLY A 523 18.43 -1.33 11.69
N GLY A 524 19.55 -1.29 12.41
CA GLY A 524 19.90 -2.26 13.46
C GLY A 524 19.27 -1.93 14.81
N ALA A 525 19.23 -2.92 15.71
CA ALA A 525 18.77 -2.77 17.09
C ALA A 525 19.83 -3.25 18.09
N GLY A 526 20.15 -2.40 19.09
CA GLY A 526 21.16 -2.67 20.12
C GLY A 526 22.59 -2.54 19.63
N ASP A 527 23.55 -2.43 20.56
CA ASP A 527 24.98 -2.27 20.23
C ASP A 527 25.50 -3.45 19.38
N PRO A 528 26.08 -3.21 18.20
CA PRO A 528 26.65 -4.26 17.35
C PRO A 528 27.70 -5.12 18.05
N ARG A 529 28.43 -4.56 19.01
CA ARG A 529 29.48 -5.29 19.77
C ARG A 529 28.90 -6.37 20.69
N GLU A 530 27.60 -6.31 20.99
CA GLU A 530 26.88 -7.29 21.77
C GLU A 530 26.28 -8.44 20.92
N ARG A 531 26.49 -8.40 19.59
CA ARG A 531 26.03 -9.49 18.71
C ARG A 531 26.78 -10.77 19.02
N GLU A 532 26.03 -11.87 19.14
CA GLU A 532 26.58 -13.19 19.39
C GLU A 532 27.58 -13.56 18.29
N ARG A 533 28.78 -14.01 18.67
CA ARG A 533 29.86 -14.33 17.72
C ARG A 533 29.46 -15.42 16.71
N GLU A 534 28.60 -16.33 17.13
CA GLU A 534 28.05 -17.39 16.26
C GLU A 534 27.24 -16.78 15.10
N LEU A 535 26.35 -15.82 15.42
CA LEU A 535 25.55 -15.12 14.40
C LEU A 535 26.43 -14.28 13.45
N VAL A 536 27.52 -13.67 13.96
CA VAL A 536 28.48 -12.96 13.08
C VAL A 536 29.17 -13.94 12.12
N ARG A 537 29.52 -15.14 12.61
CA ARG A 537 30.13 -16.18 11.77
C ARG A 537 29.16 -16.68 10.71
N GLU A 538 27.92 -16.97 11.08
CA GLU A 538 26.86 -17.37 10.14
C GLU A 538 26.63 -16.30 9.07
N ASP A 539 26.56 -15.03 9.49
CA ASP A 539 26.40 -13.92 8.55
C ASP A 539 27.57 -13.82 7.56
N LEU A 540 28.81 -14.08 8.01
CA LEU A 540 29.99 -14.13 7.14
C LEU A 540 29.93 -15.29 6.16
N GLU A 541 29.60 -16.50 6.64
CA GLU A 541 29.48 -17.70 5.82
C GLU A 541 28.40 -17.57 4.75
N ASN A 542 27.30 -16.87 5.07
CA ASN A 542 26.19 -16.59 4.16
C ASN A 542 26.41 -15.33 3.28
N GLY A 543 27.54 -14.63 3.42
CA GLY A 543 27.83 -13.42 2.65
C GLY A 543 26.91 -12.23 2.99
N ILE A 544 26.29 -12.25 4.16
CA ILE A 544 25.42 -11.18 4.65
C ILE A 544 26.24 -10.00 5.21
N VAL A 545 27.36 -10.30 5.87
CA VAL A 545 28.30 -9.35 6.45
C VAL A 545 29.66 -9.52 5.80
N THR A 546 30.38 -8.42 5.58
CA THR A 546 31.75 -8.48 5.05
C THR A 546 32.77 -8.79 6.16
N GLU A 547 33.95 -9.32 5.80
CA GLU A 547 35.03 -9.55 6.75
C GLU A 547 35.46 -8.25 7.45
N ARG A 548 35.41 -7.12 6.74
CA ARG A 548 35.71 -5.81 7.30
C ARG A 548 34.70 -5.41 8.36
N GLU A 549 33.41 -5.50 8.04
CA GLU A 549 32.32 -5.18 8.96
C GLU A 549 32.37 -6.08 10.22
N ALA A 550 32.57 -7.39 10.04
CA ALA A 550 32.68 -8.32 11.16
C ALA A 550 33.82 -7.94 12.11
N ARG A 551 34.96 -7.49 11.61
CA ARG A 551 36.10 -7.10 12.40
C ARG A 551 35.97 -5.71 13.02
N GLU A 552 35.57 -4.70 12.23
CA GLU A 552 35.60 -3.30 12.64
C GLU A 552 34.36 -2.89 13.43
N VAL A 553 33.20 -3.43 13.08
CA VAL A 553 31.90 -3.07 13.68
C VAL A 553 31.51 -4.06 14.78
N TYR A 554 31.55 -5.36 14.47
CA TYR A 554 31.14 -6.40 15.44
C TYR A 554 32.29 -6.86 16.35
N GLY A 555 33.54 -6.47 16.09
CA GLY A 555 34.70 -6.83 16.91
C GLY A 555 35.05 -8.32 16.86
N SER A 556 34.62 -9.03 15.83
CA SER A 556 34.98 -10.44 15.58
C SER A 556 36.44 -10.51 15.12
N ARG A 557 37.25 -11.40 15.70
CA ARG A 557 38.66 -11.61 15.33
C ARG A 557 38.81 -12.74 14.36
#